data_8bbd2a927f0ec4222ddb02f65ecb3e06
#
_entry.id   8bbd2a927f0ec4222ddb02f65ecb3e06
#
_cell.length_a   1.000
_cell.length_b   1.000
_cell.length_c   1.000
_cell.angle_alpha   90.00
_cell.angle_beta   90.00
_cell.angle_gamma   90.00
#
_symmetry.space_group_name_H-M   'P 1'
#
loop_
_entity.id
_entity.type
_entity.pdbx_description
1 polymer ?
#
loop_
_entity_poly.entity_id
_entity_poly.type
_entity_poly.pdbx_seq_one_letter_code
_entity_poly.pdbx_strand_id
1 'polypeptide(L)'
;PGLNIRAYNHLLGESGITFFAREPDDKLYRKNFPESLNGAPMLMPTSNCALRRSLELWFERIDVRPTVVAEFEDRALMKAFGEAATGIFTSPTAVEDDVLDKYAVTVIGRSEEVKERFYAISAERKIKHPAISVITEAARHDLFSA
;
A
#
# COMPACT_ATOMS: atom_id res chain seq x y z
N PRO A 1 14.04 -18.43 -28.23
CA PRO A 1 13.90 -17.00 -28.13
C PRO A 1 12.49 -16.63 -27.75
N GLY A 2 12.38 -15.86 -26.73
CA GLY A 2 11.09 -15.41 -26.23
C GLY A 2 10.41 -14.43 -27.17
N LEU A 3 9.09 -14.44 -27.14
CA LEU A 3 8.30 -13.39 -27.74
C LEU A 3 8.58 -12.08 -27.00
N ASN A 4 9.14 -11.11 -27.71
CA ASN A 4 9.28 -9.76 -27.18
C ASN A 4 7.87 -9.11 -27.16
N ILE A 5 7.15 -9.35 -26.09
CA ILE A 5 5.87 -8.67 -25.85
C ILE A 5 6.20 -7.33 -25.23
N ARG A 6 5.95 -6.25 -25.98
CA ARG A 6 6.04 -4.90 -25.43
C ARG A 6 4.85 -4.67 -24.53
N ALA A 7 5.12 -4.33 -23.27
CA ALA A 7 4.10 -3.91 -22.33
C ALA A 7 4.23 -2.40 -22.10
N TYR A 8 3.10 -1.71 -22.12
CA TYR A 8 3.03 -0.27 -21.86
C TYR A 8 2.31 -0.04 -20.54
N ASN A 9 2.88 0.82 -19.71
CA ASN A 9 2.29 1.21 -18.43
C ASN A 9 1.45 2.48 -18.63
N HIS A 10 0.21 2.42 -18.21
CA HIS A 10 -0.70 3.56 -18.20
C HIS A 10 -0.95 3.97 -16.77
N LEU A 11 -0.46 5.12 -16.36
CA LEU A 11 -0.61 5.60 -14.98
C LEU A 11 -2.09 5.85 -14.68
N LEU A 12 -2.63 5.11 -13.69
CA LEU A 12 -3.99 5.29 -13.19
C LEU A 12 -4.03 6.37 -12.11
N GLY A 13 -3.06 6.37 -11.24
CA GLY A 13 -2.99 7.33 -10.16
C GLY A 13 -1.86 7.04 -9.18
N GLU A 14 -1.78 7.88 -8.19
CA GLU A 14 -0.79 7.83 -7.13
C GLU A 14 -1.50 8.02 -5.79
N SER A 15 -1.09 7.28 -4.79
CA SER A 15 -1.67 7.35 -3.45
C SER A 15 -0.60 7.37 -2.38
N GLY A 16 -0.82 8.13 -1.33
CA GLY A 16 -0.11 7.96 -0.07
C GLY A 16 -0.48 6.62 0.55
N ILE A 17 0.05 6.34 1.71
CA ILE A 17 -0.20 5.09 2.43
C ILE A 17 -0.86 5.34 3.78
N THR A 18 -1.64 4.36 4.20
CA THR A 18 -2.28 4.31 5.52
C THR A 18 -1.73 3.13 6.30
N PHE A 19 -1.45 3.36 7.57
CA PHE A 19 -0.99 2.34 8.51
C PHE A 19 -2.15 1.86 9.35
N PHE A 20 -2.26 0.55 9.53
CA PHE A 20 -3.34 -0.11 10.24
C PHE A 20 -2.82 -1.01 11.35
N ALA A 21 -3.56 -1.08 12.43
CA ALA A 21 -3.34 -2.04 13.50
C ALA A 21 -4.67 -2.50 14.07
N ARG A 22 -4.69 -3.68 14.66
CA ARG A 22 -5.87 -4.20 15.35
C ARG A 22 -5.94 -3.66 16.78
N GLU A 23 -7.16 -3.49 17.29
CA GLU A 23 -7.36 -3.21 18.72
C GLU A 23 -6.83 -4.36 19.59
N PRO A 24 -6.26 -4.09 20.77
CA PRO A 24 -6.07 -2.77 21.40
C PRO A 24 -4.77 -2.07 21.01
N ASP A 25 -3.93 -2.68 20.19
CA ASP A 25 -2.60 -2.18 19.81
C ASP A 25 -2.66 -0.86 19.04
N ASP A 26 -3.76 -0.61 18.32
CA ASP A 26 -3.99 0.61 17.57
C ASP A 26 -3.82 1.87 18.44
N LYS A 27 -4.30 1.85 19.66
CA LYS A 27 -4.23 3.00 20.59
C LYS A 27 -2.79 3.33 20.95
N LEU A 28 -1.96 2.30 21.11
CA LEU A 28 -0.55 2.45 21.44
C LEU A 28 0.19 3.16 20.30
N TYR A 29 -0.08 2.78 19.06
CA TYR A 29 0.66 3.28 17.89
C TYR A 29 0.07 4.56 17.31
N ARG A 30 -1.19 4.84 17.54
CA ARG A 30 -1.83 6.08 17.08
C ARG A 30 -1.25 7.29 17.81
N LYS A 31 -0.94 7.13 19.07
CA LYS A 31 -0.33 8.18 19.86
C LYS A 31 1.14 8.36 19.45
N ASN A 32 1.52 9.59 19.13
CA ASN A 32 2.87 9.94 18.67
C ASN A 32 3.29 9.26 17.36
N PHE A 33 2.34 9.02 16.46
CA PHE A 33 2.66 8.57 15.11
C PHE A 33 3.37 9.69 14.33
N PRO A 34 4.46 9.44 13.57
CA PRO A 34 5.02 8.13 13.25
C PRO A 34 6.10 7.60 14.21
N GLU A 35 6.51 8.36 15.20
CA GLU A 35 7.58 7.97 16.14
C GLU A 35 7.21 6.72 16.93
N SER A 36 5.92 6.48 17.14
CA SER A 36 5.39 5.28 17.79
C SER A 36 5.73 3.98 17.06
N LEU A 37 6.07 4.06 15.77
CA LEU A 37 6.47 2.89 14.99
C LEU A 37 7.86 2.39 15.33
N ASN A 38 8.64 3.15 16.08
CA ASN A 38 9.99 2.75 16.46
C ASN A 38 9.94 1.50 17.35
N GLY A 39 10.54 0.41 16.87
CA GLY A 39 10.48 -0.90 17.55
C GLY A 39 9.17 -1.64 17.42
N ALA A 40 8.15 -1.06 16.80
CA ALA A 40 6.85 -1.69 16.65
C ALA A 40 6.91 -2.88 15.67
N PRO A 41 6.13 -3.95 15.93
CA PRO A 41 6.08 -5.09 15.01
C PRO A 41 5.41 -4.68 13.70
N MET A 42 6.08 -4.91 12.59
CA MET A 42 5.59 -4.50 11.29
C MET A 42 5.60 -5.64 10.28
N LEU A 43 4.52 -5.75 9.54
CA LEU A 43 4.39 -6.64 8.40
C LEU A 43 4.75 -5.84 7.15
N MET A 44 5.66 -6.35 6.35
CA MET A 44 6.20 -5.63 5.21
C MET A 44 6.04 -6.42 3.93
N PRO A 45 5.91 -5.73 2.79
CA PRO A 45 6.09 -6.42 1.50
C PRO A 45 7.55 -6.87 1.35
N THR A 46 7.77 -7.81 0.43
CA THR A 46 9.13 -8.33 0.18
C THR A 46 10.08 -7.26 -0.37
N SER A 47 11.38 -7.51 -0.22
CA SER A 47 12.43 -6.52 -0.51
C SER A 47 12.53 -6.10 -1.98
N ASN A 48 12.00 -6.89 -2.91
CA ASN A 48 12.00 -6.56 -4.34
C ASN A 48 10.84 -5.67 -4.78
N CYS A 49 10.00 -5.25 -3.84
CA CYS A 49 8.85 -4.40 -4.10
C CYS A 49 9.23 -2.92 -3.97
N ALA A 50 8.72 -2.08 -4.88
CA ALA A 50 8.98 -0.65 -4.87
C ALA A 50 8.46 0.03 -3.58
N LEU A 51 7.31 -0.41 -3.08
CA LEU A 51 6.76 0.09 -1.82
C LEU A 51 7.70 -0.18 -0.65
N ARG A 52 8.31 -1.38 -0.60
CA ARG A 52 9.26 -1.74 0.46
C ARG A 52 10.43 -0.77 0.48
N ARG A 53 11.00 -0.47 -0.67
CA ARG A 53 12.12 0.49 -0.77
C ARG A 53 11.70 1.89 -0.33
N SER A 54 10.53 2.33 -0.74
CA SER A 54 10.00 3.65 -0.36
C SER A 54 9.76 3.75 1.15
N LEU A 55 9.22 2.70 1.76
CA LEU A 55 9.02 2.63 3.22
C LEU A 55 10.34 2.68 3.97
N GLU A 56 11.33 1.90 3.54
CA GLU A 56 12.65 1.87 4.18
C GLU A 56 13.34 3.23 4.12
N LEU A 57 13.29 3.91 2.97
CA LEU A 57 13.84 5.25 2.81
C LEU A 57 13.14 6.27 3.70
N TRP A 58 11.83 6.19 3.80
CA TRP A 58 11.06 7.08 4.67
C TRP A 58 11.40 6.87 6.14
N PHE A 59 11.45 5.61 6.60
CA PHE A 59 11.83 5.28 7.96
C PHE A 59 13.23 5.77 8.29
N GLU A 60 14.17 5.62 7.36
CA GLU A 60 15.52 6.13 7.53
C GLU A 60 15.54 7.65 7.68
N ARG A 61 14.78 8.35 6.85
CA ARG A 61 14.71 9.82 6.86
C ARG A 61 14.14 10.37 8.17
N ILE A 62 13.14 9.72 8.73
CA ILE A 62 12.51 10.13 9.99
C ILE A 62 13.15 9.51 11.23
N ASP A 63 14.19 8.73 11.05
CA ASP A 63 14.93 8.02 12.12
C ASP A 63 14.01 7.13 12.98
N VAL A 64 13.17 6.36 12.32
CA VAL A 64 12.27 5.38 12.95
C VAL A 64 12.64 3.99 12.43
N ARG A 65 12.73 3.01 13.32
CA ARG A 65 13.12 1.64 12.99
C ARG A 65 12.10 0.64 13.51
N PRO A 66 11.09 0.32 12.73
CA PRO A 66 10.17 -0.77 13.09
C PRO A 66 10.89 -2.11 13.13
N THR A 67 10.33 -3.05 13.86
CA THR A 67 10.80 -4.43 13.85
C THR A 67 9.99 -5.21 12.82
N VAL A 68 10.63 -5.62 11.72
CA VAL A 68 9.97 -6.41 10.69
C VAL A 68 9.81 -7.83 11.21
N VAL A 69 8.58 -8.26 11.46
CA VAL A 69 8.28 -9.58 12.02
C VAL A 69 7.90 -10.60 10.94
N ALA A 70 7.48 -10.15 9.77
CA ALA A 70 7.17 -11.01 8.63
C ALA A 70 7.19 -10.22 7.33
N GLU A 71 7.45 -10.91 6.23
CA GLU A 71 7.45 -10.35 4.88
C GLU A 71 6.45 -11.12 4.01
N PHE A 72 5.77 -10.42 3.12
CA PHE A 72 4.71 -10.99 2.30
C PHE A 72 4.84 -10.55 0.85
N GLU A 73 4.70 -11.50 -0.07
CA GLU A 73 4.48 -11.20 -1.48
C GLU A 73 3.00 -10.89 -1.73
N ASP A 74 2.12 -11.62 -1.04
CA ASP A 74 0.66 -11.47 -1.15
C ASP A 74 0.17 -10.45 -0.11
N ARG A 75 -0.33 -9.32 -0.60
CA ARG A 75 -0.83 -8.24 0.25
C ARG A 75 -2.14 -8.58 0.96
N ALA A 76 -2.97 -9.45 0.36
CA ALA A 76 -4.20 -9.91 1.01
C ALA A 76 -3.85 -10.78 2.23
N LEU A 77 -2.85 -11.64 2.11
CA LEU A 77 -2.37 -12.45 3.22
C LEU A 77 -1.77 -11.56 4.32
N MET A 78 -1.03 -10.53 3.96
CA MET A 78 -0.48 -9.56 4.91
C MET A 78 -1.59 -8.90 5.74
N LYS A 79 -2.69 -8.52 5.11
CA LYS A 79 -3.85 -7.92 5.80
C LYS A 79 -4.53 -8.90 6.75
N ALA A 80 -4.64 -10.16 6.34
CA ALA A 80 -5.21 -11.21 7.20
C ALA A 80 -4.36 -11.43 8.46
N PHE A 81 -3.04 -11.44 8.34
CA PHE A 81 -2.14 -11.52 9.48
C PHE A 81 -2.21 -10.27 10.35
N GLY A 82 -2.34 -9.09 9.77
CA GLY A 82 -2.54 -7.85 10.51
C GLY A 82 -3.84 -7.86 11.31
N GLU A 83 -4.91 -8.39 10.75
CA GLU A 83 -6.18 -8.58 11.45
C GLU A 83 -6.04 -9.53 12.64
N ALA A 84 -5.14 -10.50 12.56
CA ALA A 84 -4.83 -11.41 13.66
C ALA A 84 -3.90 -10.78 14.72
N ALA A 85 -3.64 -9.48 14.64
CA ALA A 85 -2.81 -8.71 15.58
C ALA A 85 -1.33 -9.14 15.61
N THR A 86 -0.80 -9.64 14.49
CA THR A 86 0.60 -10.04 14.40
C THR A 86 1.55 -8.87 14.14
N GLY A 87 1.03 -7.75 13.63
CA GLY A 87 1.82 -6.56 13.38
C GLY A 87 1.04 -5.49 12.62
N ILE A 88 1.68 -4.34 12.48
CA ILE A 88 1.16 -3.20 11.71
C ILE A 88 1.38 -3.47 10.23
N PHE A 89 0.42 -3.12 9.40
CA PHE A 89 0.58 -3.19 7.94
C PHE A 89 0.14 -1.90 7.27
N THR A 90 0.50 -1.75 6.01
CA THR A 90 0.13 -0.59 5.21
C THR A 90 -0.75 -0.99 4.04
N SER A 91 -1.55 -0.05 3.57
CA SER A 91 -2.31 -0.15 2.34
C SER A 91 -2.40 1.23 1.70
N PRO A 92 -2.61 1.33 0.39
CA PRO A 92 -2.81 2.64 -0.22
C PRO A 92 -3.99 3.38 0.42
N THR A 93 -3.83 4.67 0.67
CA THR A 93 -4.90 5.49 1.24
C THR A 93 -6.13 5.50 0.33
N ALA A 94 -5.92 5.37 -0.98
CA ALA A 94 -7.02 5.30 -1.96
C ALA A 94 -8.02 4.17 -1.69
N VAL A 95 -7.59 3.08 -1.04
CA VAL A 95 -8.44 1.92 -0.72
C VAL A 95 -8.65 1.73 0.79
N GLU A 96 -8.40 2.77 1.57
CA GLU A 96 -8.52 2.73 3.04
C GLU A 96 -9.90 2.25 3.50
N ASP A 97 -10.97 2.79 2.92
CA ASP A 97 -12.33 2.42 3.28
C ASP A 97 -12.61 0.94 3.02
N ASP A 98 -12.08 0.41 1.94
CA ASP A 98 -12.23 -0.99 1.58
C ASP A 98 -11.53 -1.92 2.59
N VAL A 99 -10.36 -1.50 3.07
CA VAL A 99 -9.65 -2.24 4.12
C VAL A 99 -10.42 -2.23 5.42
N LEU A 100 -10.95 -1.07 5.82
CA LEU A 100 -11.73 -0.93 7.04
C LEU A 100 -13.03 -1.73 6.99
N ASP A 101 -13.64 -1.87 5.81
CA ASP A 101 -14.84 -2.68 5.63
C ASP A 101 -14.57 -4.18 5.72
N LYS A 102 -13.41 -4.63 5.22
CA LYS A 102 -13.12 -6.07 5.11
C LYS A 102 -12.37 -6.64 6.31
N TYR A 103 -11.62 -5.83 7.04
CA TYR A 103 -10.75 -6.30 8.12
C TYR A 103 -11.04 -5.57 9.42
N ALA A 104 -10.96 -6.30 10.52
CA ALA A 104 -11.15 -5.75 11.87
C ALA A 104 -9.90 -5.01 12.34
N VAL A 105 -9.58 -3.90 11.68
CA VAL A 105 -8.42 -3.06 11.98
C VAL A 105 -8.82 -1.59 12.01
N THR A 106 -7.96 -0.76 12.56
CA THR A 106 -8.18 0.69 12.59
C THR A 106 -6.96 1.44 12.05
N VAL A 107 -7.19 2.67 11.61
CA VAL A 107 -6.11 3.54 11.12
C VAL A 107 -5.30 4.06 12.30
N ILE A 108 -3.98 3.89 12.25
CA ILE A 108 -3.08 4.47 13.25
C ILE A 108 -2.37 5.72 12.74
N GLY A 109 -2.30 5.91 11.45
CA GLY A 109 -1.71 7.11 10.83
C GLY A 109 -1.58 6.97 9.33
N ARG A 110 -1.20 8.07 8.70
CA ARG A 110 -1.03 8.15 7.24
C ARG A 110 0.27 8.84 6.90
N SER A 111 0.80 8.55 5.71
CA SER A 111 1.92 9.30 5.16
C SER A 111 1.66 9.63 3.70
N GLU A 112 1.82 10.90 3.36
CA GLU A 112 1.81 11.37 1.98
C GLU A 112 3.23 11.40 1.38
N GLU A 113 4.24 11.16 2.19
CA GLU A 113 5.63 11.13 1.73
C GLU A 113 6.01 9.82 1.06
N VAL A 114 5.32 8.73 1.41
CA VAL A 114 5.47 7.43 0.74
C VAL A 114 4.35 7.32 -0.29
N LYS A 115 4.74 7.25 -1.56
CA LYS A 115 3.78 7.20 -2.67
C LYS A 115 3.82 5.84 -3.35
N GLU A 116 2.65 5.34 -3.65
CA GLU A 116 2.48 4.13 -4.43
C GLU A 116 1.75 4.50 -5.73
N ARG A 117 2.33 4.12 -6.87
CA ARG A 117 1.78 4.40 -8.19
C ARG A 117 1.11 3.17 -8.75
N PHE A 118 -0.01 3.38 -9.38
CA PHE A 118 -0.84 2.31 -9.95
C PHE A 118 -0.93 2.46 -11.46
N TYR A 119 -0.71 1.36 -12.16
CA TYR A 119 -0.66 1.31 -13.60
C TYR A 119 -1.60 0.24 -14.14
N ALA A 120 -2.24 0.53 -15.26
CA ALA A 120 -2.79 -0.52 -16.13
C ALA A 120 -1.70 -0.91 -17.12
N ILE A 121 -1.49 -2.20 -17.29
CA ILE A 121 -0.49 -2.72 -18.23
C ILE A 121 -1.22 -3.22 -19.47
N SER A 122 -0.80 -2.76 -20.64
CA SER A 122 -1.41 -3.07 -21.92
C SER A 122 -0.34 -3.42 -22.95
N ALA A 123 -0.66 -4.29 -23.90
CA ALA A 123 0.19 -4.59 -25.04
C ALA A 123 0.19 -3.46 -26.08
N GLU A 124 -0.74 -2.52 -25.98
CA GLU A 124 -0.91 -1.38 -26.87
C GLU A 124 -0.46 -0.09 -26.21
N ARG A 125 0.22 0.75 -26.96
CA ARG A 125 0.69 2.06 -26.49
C ARG A 125 -0.44 2.98 -26.04
N LYS A 126 -1.60 2.88 -26.72
CA LYS A 126 -2.85 3.57 -26.32
C LYS A 126 -3.89 2.50 -26.02
N ILE A 127 -4.66 2.72 -24.97
CA ILE A 127 -5.82 1.87 -24.70
C ILE A 127 -6.89 2.24 -25.72
N LYS A 128 -7.07 1.38 -26.72
CA LYS A 128 -7.99 1.64 -27.84
C LYS A 128 -9.36 1.00 -27.63
N HIS A 129 -9.43 -0.07 -26.83
CA HIS A 129 -10.70 -0.75 -26.60
C HIS A 129 -11.60 0.12 -25.73
N PRO A 130 -12.82 0.50 -26.20
CA PRO A 130 -13.66 1.43 -25.45
C PRO A 130 -13.98 0.98 -24.02
N ALA A 131 -14.24 -0.30 -23.81
CA ALA A 131 -14.54 -0.83 -22.48
C ALA A 131 -13.34 -0.68 -21.54
N ILE A 132 -12.14 -0.96 -22.01
CA ILE A 132 -10.91 -0.84 -21.21
C ILE A 132 -10.64 0.64 -20.89
N SER A 133 -10.86 1.54 -21.86
CA SER A 133 -10.69 2.98 -21.65
C SER A 133 -11.64 3.50 -20.57
N VAL A 134 -12.90 3.09 -20.61
CA VAL A 134 -13.91 3.47 -19.60
C VAL A 134 -13.52 2.94 -18.21
N ILE A 135 -13.07 1.69 -18.11
CA ILE A 135 -12.63 1.10 -16.84
C ILE A 135 -11.42 1.86 -16.29
N THR A 136 -10.46 2.20 -17.14
CA THR A 136 -9.25 2.94 -16.74
C THR A 136 -9.60 4.33 -16.21
N GLU A 137 -10.48 5.05 -16.88
CA GLU A 137 -10.92 6.37 -16.46
C GLU A 137 -11.74 6.31 -15.17
N ALA A 138 -12.63 5.34 -15.05
CA ALA A 138 -13.40 5.11 -13.84
C ALA A 138 -12.47 4.84 -12.64
N ALA A 139 -11.45 4.00 -12.81
CA ALA A 139 -10.47 3.73 -11.78
C ALA A 139 -9.71 4.99 -11.37
N ARG A 140 -9.30 5.82 -12.34
CA ARG A 140 -8.67 7.10 -12.04
C ARG A 140 -9.58 8.03 -11.26
N HIS A 141 -10.85 8.12 -11.67
CA HIS A 141 -11.83 8.99 -11.04
C HIS A 141 -12.19 8.50 -9.65
N ASP A 142 -12.56 7.23 -9.52
CA ASP A 142 -13.13 6.69 -8.28
C ASP A 142 -12.08 6.47 -7.19
N LEU A 143 -10.85 6.11 -7.56
CA LEU A 143 -9.81 5.75 -6.61
C LEU A 143 -8.83 6.89 -6.30
N PHE A 144 -8.57 7.77 -7.27
CA PHE A 144 -7.47 8.73 -7.18
C PHE A 144 -7.86 10.19 -7.28
N SER A 145 -9.10 10.49 -7.65
CA SER A 145 -9.59 11.86 -7.65
C SER A 145 -10.03 12.26 -6.24
N ALA A 146 -9.56 13.41 -5.81
CA ALA A 146 -10.00 13.98 -4.54
C ALA A 146 -11.40 14.58 -4.68
#